data_e236929d12979c956e4763bac79b597b
#
_entry.id   e236929d12979c956e4763bac79b597b
#
_cell.length_a   1.000
_cell.length_b   1.000
_cell.length_c   1.000
_cell.angle_alpha   90.00
_cell.angle_beta   90.00
_cell.angle_gamma   90.00
#
_symmetry.space_group_name_H-M   'P 1'
#
loop_
_entity.id
_entity.type
_entity.pdbx_description
1 polymer ?
#
loop_
_entity_poly.entity_id
_entity_poly.type
_entity_poly.pdbx_seq_one_letter_code
_entity_poly.pdbx_strand_id
1 'polypeptide(L)'
;FEVSELALYTIDMEIRDLLRRQKIEIIPVLGSITDGGLLTRVMAQHKVQVVLHAAAYKHVPLVEKNPIVGMSNNVLGTHTLALAAATAGVERFILISSDKAVRPQNIMGASKRMAELVVQDLASRSAGKTVFTMVRFGNVMGSSGSVIPLFQDQIAKGGPVTLTHREVTRFFMTIPEAATLVLVAVSFACGWDGIVLDESPPIP
;
A
#
# COMPACT_ATOMS: atom_id res chain seq x y z
N PHE A 1 -8.64 -2.47 -8.18
CA PHE A 1 -7.66 -2.25 -9.24
C PHE A 1 -6.39 -3.01 -8.93
N GLU A 2 -5.95 -3.93 -9.78
CA GLU A 2 -4.83 -4.82 -9.53
C GLU A 2 -4.10 -5.16 -10.85
N VAL A 3 -2.79 -5.31 -10.81
CA VAL A 3 -1.96 -5.65 -11.98
C VAL A 3 -1.87 -7.16 -12.22
N SER A 4 -2.05 -7.96 -11.19
CA SER A 4 -2.04 -9.42 -11.25
C SER A 4 -3.45 -9.96 -11.48
N GLU A 5 -3.66 -10.63 -12.61
CA GLU A 5 -4.95 -11.27 -12.91
C GLU A 5 -5.38 -12.25 -11.82
N LEU A 6 -4.46 -13.12 -11.36
CA LEU A 6 -4.76 -14.11 -10.33
C LEU A 6 -5.12 -13.45 -8.99
N ALA A 7 -4.40 -12.39 -8.59
CA ALA A 7 -4.70 -11.68 -7.36
C ALA A 7 -6.06 -10.96 -7.46
N LEU A 8 -6.36 -10.33 -8.59
CA LEU A 8 -7.64 -9.68 -8.84
C LEU A 8 -8.80 -10.69 -8.80
N TYR A 9 -8.66 -11.82 -9.47
CA TYR A 9 -9.67 -12.88 -9.44
C TYR A 9 -9.93 -13.39 -8.03
N THR A 10 -8.87 -13.68 -7.28
CA THR A 10 -8.98 -14.20 -5.91
C THR A 10 -9.70 -13.23 -5.00
N ILE A 11 -9.30 -11.96 -5.00
CA ILE A 11 -9.93 -10.93 -4.13
C ILE A 11 -11.37 -10.60 -4.56
N ASP A 12 -11.66 -10.61 -5.88
CA ASP A 12 -13.02 -10.38 -6.37
C ASP A 12 -13.98 -11.47 -5.86
N MET A 13 -13.56 -12.74 -5.93
CA MET A 13 -14.34 -13.85 -5.39
C MET A 13 -14.58 -13.75 -3.89
N GLU A 14 -13.53 -13.42 -3.13
CA GLU A 14 -13.60 -13.26 -1.68
C GLU A 14 -14.54 -12.12 -1.28
N ILE A 15 -14.42 -10.94 -1.91
CA ILE A 15 -15.26 -9.79 -1.60
C ILE A 15 -16.73 -10.07 -1.98
N ARG A 16 -16.99 -10.72 -3.12
CA ARG A 16 -18.36 -11.07 -3.51
C ARG A 16 -19.00 -12.05 -2.54
N ASP A 17 -18.26 -13.02 -2.01
CA ASP A 17 -18.77 -13.93 -0.99
C ASP A 17 -19.09 -13.20 0.33
N LEU A 18 -18.20 -12.34 0.79
CA LEU A 18 -18.39 -11.52 1.99
C LEU A 18 -19.59 -10.59 1.88
N LEU A 19 -19.79 -9.98 0.70
CA LEU A 19 -20.80 -8.95 0.47
C LEU A 19 -22.08 -9.48 -0.21
N ARG A 20 -22.23 -10.77 -0.41
CA ARG A 20 -23.35 -11.37 -1.17
C ARG A 20 -24.76 -10.99 -0.67
N ARG A 21 -24.89 -10.56 0.59
CA ARG A 21 -26.16 -10.08 1.17
C ARG A 21 -26.32 -8.57 1.11
N GLN A 22 -25.35 -7.85 0.58
CA GLN A 22 -25.33 -6.40 0.50
C GLN A 22 -25.47 -5.97 -0.97
N LYS A 23 -26.18 -4.86 -1.20
CA LYS A 23 -26.31 -4.27 -2.53
C LYS A 23 -25.16 -3.30 -2.82
N ILE A 24 -23.94 -3.84 -2.83
CA ILE A 24 -22.72 -3.09 -3.14
C ILE A 24 -22.21 -3.56 -4.50
N GLU A 25 -22.01 -2.63 -5.42
CA GLU A 25 -21.39 -2.92 -6.70
C GLU A 25 -19.88 -3.07 -6.55
N ILE A 26 -19.32 -4.16 -7.06
CA ILE A 26 -17.88 -4.42 -7.09
C ILE A 26 -17.44 -4.43 -8.54
N ILE A 27 -16.48 -3.58 -8.87
CA ILE A 27 -15.96 -3.40 -10.22
C ILE A 27 -14.48 -3.81 -10.22
N PRO A 28 -14.14 -5.04 -10.61
CA PRO A 28 -12.77 -5.47 -10.74
C PRO A 28 -12.12 -4.85 -11.99
N VAL A 29 -11.00 -4.18 -11.83
CA VAL A 29 -10.26 -3.58 -12.93
C VAL A 29 -8.84 -4.12 -12.97
N LEU A 30 -8.47 -4.78 -14.06
CA LEU A 30 -7.12 -5.26 -14.31
C LEU A 30 -6.30 -4.15 -14.96
N GLY A 31 -5.19 -3.76 -14.32
CA GLY A 31 -4.33 -2.69 -14.86
C GLY A 31 -3.17 -2.32 -13.96
N SER A 32 -2.24 -1.54 -14.52
CA SER A 32 -1.07 -1.04 -13.79
C SER A 32 -1.28 0.41 -13.35
N ILE A 33 -0.77 0.74 -12.16
CA ILE A 33 -0.73 2.14 -11.67
C ILE A 33 0.18 3.05 -12.50
N THR A 34 0.95 2.49 -13.43
CA THR A 34 1.75 3.25 -14.39
C THR A 34 0.97 3.66 -15.66
N ASP A 35 -0.24 3.12 -15.85
CA ASP A 35 -1.12 3.49 -16.96
C ASP A 35 -2.05 4.65 -16.58
N GLY A 36 -1.56 5.87 -16.76
CA GLY A 36 -2.32 7.08 -16.44
C GLY A 36 -3.60 7.24 -17.26
N GLY A 37 -3.65 6.74 -18.48
CA GLY A 37 -4.83 6.81 -19.35
C GLY A 37 -5.96 5.91 -18.79
N LEU A 38 -5.63 4.69 -18.40
CA LEU A 38 -6.58 3.77 -17.76
C LEU A 38 -7.07 4.33 -16.42
N LEU A 39 -6.16 4.82 -15.58
CA LEU A 39 -6.48 5.37 -14.27
C LEU A 39 -7.46 6.55 -14.37
N THR A 40 -7.18 7.52 -15.23
CA THR A 40 -8.04 8.69 -15.42
C THR A 40 -9.43 8.29 -15.90
N ARG A 41 -9.50 7.36 -16.85
CA ARG A 41 -10.77 6.84 -17.37
C ARG A 41 -11.60 6.14 -16.30
N VAL A 42 -10.98 5.24 -15.53
CA VAL A 42 -11.65 4.50 -14.45
C VAL A 42 -12.16 5.44 -13.37
N MET A 43 -11.33 6.38 -12.90
CA MET A 43 -11.73 7.33 -11.88
C MET A 43 -12.89 8.22 -12.31
N ALA A 44 -12.87 8.72 -13.55
CA ALA A 44 -13.94 9.55 -14.08
C ALA A 44 -15.23 8.75 -14.30
N GLN A 45 -15.14 7.55 -14.88
CA GLN A 45 -16.28 6.68 -15.16
C GLN A 45 -17.03 6.29 -13.89
N HIS A 46 -16.31 5.94 -12.82
CA HIS A 46 -16.89 5.47 -11.56
C HIS A 46 -17.01 6.56 -10.50
N LYS A 47 -16.69 7.81 -10.82
CA LYS A 47 -16.74 8.97 -9.90
C LYS A 47 -16.05 8.65 -8.56
N VAL A 48 -14.84 8.15 -8.65
CA VAL A 48 -14.07 7.71 -7.48
C VAL A 48 -13.85 8.86 -6.52
N GLN A 49 -14.26 8.70 -5.26
CA GLN A 49 -14.13 9.71 -4.22
C GLN A 49 -12.89 9.48 -3.34
N VAL A 50 -12.53 8.21 -3.11
CA VAL A 50 -11.41 7.84 -2.24
C VAL A 50 -10.49 6.85 -2.95
N VAL A 51 -9.19 7.11 -2.89
CA VAL A 51 -8.15 6.18 -3.36
C VAL A 51 -7.32 5.72 -2.17
N LEU A 52 -7.28 4.41 -1.96
CA LEU A 52 -6.36 3.75 -1.03
C LEU A 52 -5.24 3.11 -1.86
N HIS A 53 -4.07 3.71 -1.81
CA HIS A 53 -2.94 3.30 -2.62
C HIS A 53 -1.99 2.38 -1.86
N ALA A 54 -2.15 1.07 -2.04
CA ALA A 54 -1.29 0.03 -1.48
C ALA A 54 -0.39 -0.65 -2.53
N ALA A 55 -0.55 -0.32 -3.81
CA ALA A 55 0.19 -0.93 -4.91
C ALA A 55 1.67 -0.55 -4.86
N ALA A 56 2.52 -1.49 -4.43
CA ALA A 56 3.97 -1.33 -4.38
C ALA A 56 4.67 -2.68 -4.35
N TYR A 57 5.86 -2.77 -4.91
CA TYR A 57 6.77 -3.88 -4.67
C TYR A 57 7.39 -3.72 -3.27
N LYS A 58 7.15 -4.68 -2.37
CA LYS A 58 7.50 -4.61 -0.95
C LYS A 58 8.61 -5.57 -0.51
N HIS A 59 8.93 -6.58 -1.33
CA HIS A 59 9.93 -7.57 -0.98
C HIS A 59 11.34 -7.01 -1.15
N VAL A 60 12.00 -6.65 -0.03
CA VAL A 60 13.31 -6.03 -0.04
C VAL A 60 14.32 -6.76 -0.92
N PRO A 61 14.54 -8.10 -0.80
CA PRO A 61 15.53 -8.79 -1.63
C PRO A 61 15.22 -8.75 -3.13
N LEU A 62 13.94 -8.72 -3.51
CA LEU A 62 13.54 -8.64 -4.92
C LEU A 62 13.75 -7.23 -5.47
N VAL A 63 13.39 -6.20 -4.71
CA VAL A 63 13.58 -4.81 -5.13
C VAL A 63 15.07 -4.45 -5.20
N GLU A 64 15.90 -4.94 -4.28
CA GLU A 64 17.35 -4.78 -4.35
C GLU A 64 17.96 -5.36 -5.64
N LYS A 65 17.47 -6.53 -6.08
CA LYS A 65 17.90 -7.17 -7.33
C LYS A 65 17.30 -6.52 -8.59
N ASN A 66 16.24 -5.74 -8.45
CA ASN A 66 15.50 -5.11 -9.56
C ASN A 66 15.19 -3.64 -9.26
N PRO A 67 16.21 -2.80 -9.01
CA PRO A 67 16.00 -1.45 -8.50
C PRO A 67 15.21 -0.56 -9.45
N ILE A 68 15.47 -0.62 -10.75
CA ILE A 68 14.79 0.21 -11.76
C ILE A 68 13.30 -0.11 -11.80
N VAL A 69 12.94 -1.38 -11.81
CA VAL A 69 11.53 -1.81 -11.83
C VAL A 69 10.85 -1.44 -10.51
N GLY A 70 11.55 -1.61 -9.38
CA GLY A 70 11.06 -1.19 -8.07
C GLY A 70 10.78 0.30 -7.99
N MET A 71 11.72 1.14 -8.44
CA MET A 71 11.58 2.59 -8.48
C MET A 71 10.48 3.03 -9.46
N SER A 72 10.43 2.45 -10.64
CA SER A 72 9.41 2.75 -11.64
C SER A 72 8.00 2.49 -11.11
N ASN A 73 7.77 1.32 -10.52
CA ASN A 73 6.46 1.00 -9.96
C ASN A 73 6.14 1.84 -8.72
N ASN A 74 7.06 1.88 -7.74
CA ASN A 74 6.75 2.50 -6.44
C ASN A 74 6.75 4.03 -6.48
N VAL A 75 7.56 4.66 -7.33
CA VAL A 75 7.67 6.12 -7.39
C VAL A 75 6.89 6.68 -8.57
N LEU A 76 7.22 6.28 -9.81
CA LEU A 76 6.54 6.80 -10.99
C LEU A 76 5.08 6.33 -11.04
N GLY A 77 4.79 5.08 -10.66
CA GLY A 77 3.42 4.59 -10.53
C GLY A 77 2.61 5.37 -9.50
N THR A 78 3.19 5.67 -8.33
CA THR A 78 2.53 6.53 -7.31
C THR A 78 2.28 7.93 -7.85
N HIS A 79 3.26 8.54 -8.54
CA HIS A 79 3.09 9.85 -9.17
C HIS A 79 1.94 9.83 -10.17
N THR A 80 1.93 8.86 -11.07
CA THR A 80 0.91 8.72 -12.12
C THR A 80 -0.49 8.55 -11.52
N LEU A 81 -0.62 7.69 -10.51
CA LEU A 81 -1.89 7.44 -9.82
C LEU A 81 -2.37 8.69 -9.06
N ALA A 82 -1.49 9.36 -8.33
CA ALA A 82 -1.84 10.55 -7.54
C ALA A 82 -2.21 11.74 -8.45
N LEU A 83 -1.49 11.91 -9.57
CA LEU A 83 -1.82 12.92 -10.58
C LEU A 83 -3.19 12.64 -11.24
N ALA A 84 -3.46 11.39 -11.59
CA ALA A 84 -4.76 10.98 -12.13
C ALA A 84 -5.89 11.24 -11.13
N ALA A 85 -5.67 10.96 -9.84
CA ALA A 85 -6.64 11.23 -8.78
C ALA A 85 -6.93 12.74 -8.63
N ALA A 86 -5.89 13.56 -8.62
CA ALA A 86 -6.04 15.02 -8.57
C ALA A 86 -6.80 15.57 -9.80
N THR A 87 -6.47 15.05 -10.99
CA THR A 87 -7.11 15.44 -12.24
C THR A 87 -8.58 15.04 -12.30
N ALA A 88 -8.92 13.86 -11.78
CA ALA A 88 -10.30 13.36 -11.71
C ALA A 88 -11.14 14.00 -10.59
N GLY A 89 -10.53 14.80 -9.70
CA GLY A 89 -11.22 15.43 -8.58
C GLY A 89 -11.56 14.47 -7.45
N VAL A 90 -10.73 13.43 -7.25
CA VAL A 90 -10.85 12.52 -6.10
C VAL A 90 -10.76 13.32 -4.80
N GLU A 91 -11.66 13.06 -3.86
CA GLU A 91 -11.70 13.82 -2.61
C GLU A 91 -10.53 13.50 -1.70
N ARG A 92 -10.18 12.22 -1.55
CA ARG A 92 -9.12 11.75 -0.65
C ARG A 92 -8.21 10.73 -1.32
N PHE A 93 -6.92 10.94 -1.16
CA PHE A 93 -5.87 10.01 -1.61
C PHE A 93 -4.99 9.62 -0.42
N ILE A 94 -4.98 8.35 -0.07
CA ILE A 94 -4.24 7.82 1.06
C ILE A 94 -3.12 6.91 0.55
N LEU A 95 -1.87 7.31 0.75
CA LEU A 95 -0.70 6.49 0.47
C LEU A 95 -0.42 5.56 1.66
N ILE A 96 -0.43 4.27 1.40
CA ILE A 96 0.01 3.27 2.37
C ILE A 96 1.53 3.11 2.26
N SER A 97 2.24 3.66 3.24
CA SER A 97 3.69 3.62 3.36
C SER A 97 4.15 2.60 4.40
N SER A 98 5.37 2.72 4.89
CA SER A 98 6.01 1.75 5.77
C SER A 98 6.97 2.44 6.74
N ASP A 99 7.24 1.80 7.88
CA ASP A 99 8.33 2.12 8.79
C ASP A 99 9.70 2.19 8.07
N LYS A 100 9.89 1.36 7.04
CA LYS A 100 11.11 1.28 6.23
C LYS A 100 11.38 2.52 5.36
N ALA A 101 10.39 3.41 5.21
CA ALA A 101 10.56 4.72 4.59
C ALA A 101 11.23 5.74 5.54
N VAL A 102 11.29 5.44 6.84
CA VAL A 102 11.98 6.26 7.82
C VAL A 102 13.47 5.90 7.84
N ARG A 103 14.35 6.83 7.47
CA ARG A 103 15.80 6.60 7.35
C ARG A 103 16.12 5.32 6.54
N PRO A 104 15.72 5.26 5.27
CA PRO A 104 15.74 4.02 4.50
C PRO A 104 17.14 3.43 4.39
N GLN A 105 17.25 2.13 4.68
CA GLN A 105 18.50 1.35 4.64
C GLN A 105 18.61 0.48 3.37
N ASN A 106 17.60 0.53 2.50
CA ASN A 106 17.50 -0.28 1.30
C ASN A 106 16.67 0.43 0.23
N ILE A 107 16.78 -0.05 -1.02
CA ILE A 107 16.14 0.57 -2.19
C ILE A 107 14.60 0.54 -2.05
N MET A 108 14.02 -0.53 -1.51
CA MET A 108 12.58 -0.60 -1.28
C MET A 108 12.12 0.50 -0.33
N GLY A 109 12.78 0.69 0.82
CA GLY A 109 12.49 1.78 1.76
C GLY A 109 12.71 3.16 1.11
N ALA A 110 13.79 3.34 0.34
CA ALA A 110 14.06 4.57 -0.39
C ALA A 110 12.96 4.88 -1.41
N SER A 111 12.48 3.87 -2.16
CA SER A 111 11.38 4.03 -3.11
C SER A 111 10.07 4.46 -2.42
N LYS A 112 9.77 3.89 -1.26
CA LYS A 112 8.62 4.29 -0.45
C LYS A 112 8.76 5.74 0.05
N ARG A 113 9.95 6.13 0.52
CA ARG A 113 10.22 7.52 0.93
C ARG A 113 10.07 8.50 -0.22
N MET A 114 10.56 8.15 -1.41
CA MET A 114 10.38 8.99 -2.60
C MET A 114 8.91 9.10 -3.00
N ALA A 115 8.14 8.02 -2.92
CA ALA A 115 6.69 8.05 -3.15
C ALA A 115 5.98 9.00 -2.18
N GLU A 116 6.37 9.02 -0.90
CA GLU A 116 5.86 10.00 0.07
C GLU A 116 6.15 11.44 -0.35
N LEU A 117 7.39 11.73 -0.76
CA LEU A 117 7.79 13.07 -1.22
C LEU A 117 7.02 13.52 -2.47
N VAL A 118 6.77 12.59 -3.39
CA VAL A 118 5.94 12.84 -4.58
C VAL A 118 4.51 13.23 -4.20
N VAL A 119 3.90 12.48 -3.29
CA VAL A 119 2.54 12.77 -2.83
C VAL A 119 2.50 14.08 -2.05
N GLN A 120 3.53 14.38 -1.25
CA GLN A 120 3.67 15.65 -0.54
C GLN A 120 3.77 16.86 -1.49
N ASP A 121 4.56 16.73 -2.55
CA ASP A 121 4.66 17.78 -3.57
C ASP A 121 3.32 18.02 -4.26
N LEU A 122 2.62 16.95 -4.65
CA LEU A 122 1.29 17.07 -5.25
C LEU A 122 0.27 17.69 -4.27
N ALA A 123 0.31 17.34 -2.99
CA ALA A 123 -0.52 17.95 -1.97
C ALA A 123 -0.34 19.46 -1.90
N SER A 124 0.91 19.94 -1.94
CA SER A 124 1.22 21.37 -1.91
C SER A 124 0.72 22.14 -3.14
N ARG A 125 0.59 21.46 -4.28
CA ARG A 125 0.16 22.03 -5.57
C ARG A 125 -1.34 21.90 -5.84
N SER A 126 -2.03 20.99 -5.18
CA SER A 126 -3.44 20.65 -5.49
C SER A 126 -4.46 21.71 -5.07
N ALA A 127 -4.04 22.78 -4.43
CA ALA A 127 -4.90 23.85 -3.92
C ALA A 127 -6.11 23.36 -3.07
N GLY A 128 -5.96 22.22 -2.41
CA GLY A 128 -6.96 21.64 -1.50
C GLY A 128 -8.13 20.90 -2.18
N LYS A 129 -8.10 20.71 -3.49
CA LYS A 129 -9.16 19.96 -4.19
C LYS A 129 -9.15 18.47 -3.88
N THR A 130 -7.97 17.88 -3.78
CA THR A 130 -7.76 16.49 -3.32
C THR A 130 -6.96 16.54 -2.03
N VAL A 131 -7.48 15.93 -0.99
CA VAL A 131 -6.76 15.78 0.27
C VAL A 131 -5.82 14.58 0.16
N PHE A 132 -4.53 14.85 0.19
CA PHE A 132 -3.50 13.82 0.19
C PHE A 132 -3.05 13.55 1.61
N THR A 133 -2.95 12.28 1.96
CA THR A 133 -2.45 11.83 3.27
C THR A 133 -1.64 10.56 3.12
N MET A 134 -0.87 10.20 4.13
CA MET A 134 -0.18 8.93 4.19
C MET A 134 -0.29 8.28 5.56
N VAL A 135 -0.23 6.95 5.57
CA VAL A 135 -0.08 6.15 6.78
C VAL A 135 1.21 5.36 6.71
N ARG A 136 1.90 5.25 7.84
CA ARG A 136 3.08 4.38 8.00
C ARG A 136 2.79 3.36 9.08
N PHE A 137 3.09 2.12 8.79
CA PHE A 137 3.08 1.04 9.78
C PHE A 137 4.14 0.00 9.44
N GLY A 138 4.47 -0.84 10.43
CA GLY A 138 5.50 -1.87 10.30
C GLY A 138 5.01 -3.14 9.62
N ASN A 139 5.28 -4.28 10.23
CA ASN A 139 4.92 -5.54 9.63
C ASN A 139 3.47 -5.92 9.98
N VAL A 140 2.70 -6.30 8.97
CA VAL A 140 1.35 -6.81 9.16
C VAL A 140 1.40 -8.33 9.19
N MET A 141 0.97 -8.93 10.32
CA MET A 141 0.95 -10.37 10.53
C MET A 141 0.04 -11.05 9.50
N GLY A 142 0.50 -12.18 8.95
CA GLY A 142 -0.26 -12.94 7.97
C GLY A 142 -0.35 -12.31 6.58
N SER A 143 0.30 -11.17 6.33
CA SER A 143 0.34 -10.58 4.99
C SER A 143 1.13 -11.47 4.02
N SER A 144 0.70 -11.47 2.75
CA SER A 144 1.30 -12.30 1.68
C SER A 144 2.81 -12.12 1.60
N GLY A 145 3.56 -13.24 1.64
CA GLY A 145 5.03 -13.24 1.58
C GLY A 145 5.72 -12.61 2.80
N SER A 146 5.02 -12.49 3.95
CA SER A 146 5.63 -12.03 5.20
C SER A 146 6.39 -13.16 5.91
N VAL A 147 7.17 -12.78 6.93
CA VAL A 147 8.04 -13.72 7.66
C VAL A 147 7.27 -14.82 8.39
N ILE A 148 6.08 -14.55 8.91
CA ILE A 148 5.31 -15.52 9.68
C ILE A 148 4.86 -16.72 8.82
N PRO A 149 4.20 -16.54 7.66
CA PRO A 149 3.91 -17.64 6.75
C PRO A 149 5.16 -18.41 6.30
N LEU A 150 6.29 -17.72 6.08
CA LEU A 150 7.55 -18.36 5.74
C LEU A 150 8.04 -19.28 6.87
N PHE A 151 8.00 -18.81 8.12
CA PHE A 151 8.40 -19.61 9.28
C PHE A 151 7.47 -20.81 9.49
N GLN A 152 6.17 -20.63 9.34
CA GLN A 152 5.21 -21.73 9.41
C GLN A 152 5.49 -22.81 8.37
N ASP A 153 5.78 -22.43 7.12
CA ASP A 153 6.15 -23.38 6.06
C ASP A 153 7.48 -24.09 6.36
N GLN A 154 8.49 -23.37 6.84
CA GLN A 154 9.77 -23.96 7.25
C GLN A 154 9.62 -24.96 8.40
N ILE A 155 8.83 -24.61 9.42
CA ILE A 155 8.53 -25.51 10.55
C ILE A 155 7.78 -26.75 10.07
N ALA A 156 6.76 -26.59 9.22
CA ALA A 156 6.00 -27.71 8.66
C ALA A 156 6.88 -28.66 7.84
N LYS A 157 7.97 -28.16 7.22
CA LYS A 157 8.97 -28.93 6.47
C LYS A 157 10.09 -29.51 7.35
N GLY A 158 10.04 -29.36 8.67
CA GLY A 158 11.03 -29.89 9.62
C GLY A 158 12.20 -28.95 9.92
N GLY A 159 12.12 -27.67 9.53
CA GLY A 159 13.16 -26.66 9.78
C GLY A 159 14.37 -26.76 8.86
N PRO A 160 15.44 -26.00 9.14
CA PRO A 160 15.54 -24.94 10.15
C PRO A 160 14.77 -23.67 9.77
N VAL A 161 14.44 -22.86 10.78
CA VAL A 161 13.90 -21.50 10.58
C VAL A 161 15.05 -20.55 10.26
N THR A 162 14.91 -19.75 9.19
CA THR A 162 15.93 -18.80 8.77
C THR A 162 15.76 -17.46 9.48
N LEU A 163 16.74 -17.08 10.29
CA LEU A 163 16.81 -15.76 10.94
C LEU A 163 17.82 -14.87 10.23
N THR A 164 17.44 -13.62 9.99
CA THR A 164 18.38 -12.61 9.46
C THR A 164 19.45 -12.26 10.50
N HIS A 165 19.03 -12.05 11.74
CA HIS A 165 19.92 -11.78 12.89
C HIS A 165 19.17 -12.07 14.20
N ARG A 166 19.88 -12.53 15.24
CA ARG A 166 19.25 -12.90 16.52
C ARG A 166 18.65 -11.72 17.29
N GLU A 167 19.20 -10.54 17.13
CA GLU A 167 18.77 -9.32 17.84
C GLU A 167 17.81 -8.44 17.01
N VAL A 168 17.32 -8.95 15.89
CA VAL A 168 16.35 -8.19 15.08
C VAL A 168 15.00 -8.16 15.77
N THR A 169 14.58 -6.96 16.12
CA THR A 169 13.21 -6.68 16.60
C THR A 169 12.35 -6.10 15.49
N ARG A 170 11.05 -6.33 15.52
CA ARG A 170 10.09 -5.79 14.56
C ARG A 170 8.80 -5.40 15.27
N PHE A 171 8.19 -4.33 14.77
CA PHE A 171 6.82 -3.97 15.11
C PHE A 171 5.86 -4.82 14.28
N PHE A 172 4.84 -5.34 14.94
CA PHE A 172 3.80 -6.14 14.29
C PHE A 172 2.42 -5.61 14.64
N MET A 173 1.52 -5.68 13.68
CA MET A 173 0.10 -5.47 13.87
C MET A 173 -0.70 -6.52 13.10
N THR A 174 -1.95 -6.68 13.43
CA THR A 174 -2.87 -7.57 12.70
C THR A 174 -3.43 -6.87 11.46
N ILE A 175 -3.96 -7.65 10.51
CA ILE A 175 -4.64 -7.08 9.31
C ILE A 175 -5.84 -6.21 9.72
N PRO A 176 -6.73 -6.61 10.65
CA PRO A 176 -7.83 -5.75 11.10
C PRO A 176 -7.38 -4.43 11.71
N GLU A 177 -6.31 -4.43 12.54
CA GLU A 177 -5.73 -3.20 13.09
C GLU A 177 -5.24 -2.28 11.97
N ALA A 178 -4.41 -2.80 11.05
CA ALA A 178 -3.92 -2.02 9.92
C ALA A 178 -5.06 -1.44 9.06
N ALA A 179 -6.09 -2.23 8.76
CA ALA A 179 -7.24 -1.78 8.00
C ALA A 179 -8.04 -0.70 8.74
N THR A 180 -8.28 -0.88 10.04
CA THR A 180 -8.98 0.12 10.87
C THR A 180 -8.23 1.44 10.89
N LEU A 181 -6.92 1.40 11.05
CA LEU A 181 -6.07 2.59 11.06
C LEU A 181 -6.09 3.34 9.73
N VAL A 182 -6.10 2.62 8.60
CA VAL A 182 -6.28 3.24 7.26
C VAL A 182 -7.63 3.93 7.15
N LEU A 183 -8.72 3.31 7.62
CA LEU A 183 -10.05 3.92 7.60
C LEU A 183 -10.15 5.14 8.53
N VAL A 184 -9.51 5.09 9.69
CA VAL A 184 -9.37 6.24 10.59
C VAL A 184 -8.63 7.39 9.89
N ALA A 185 -7.51 7.08 9.22
CA ALA A 185 -6.77 8.08 8.45
C ALA A 185 -7.61 8.73 7.35
N VAL A 186 -8.46 7.96 6.66
CA VAL A 186 -9.43 8.50 5.68
C VAL A 186 -10.36 9.52 6.35
N SER A 187 -10.85 9.23 7.55
CA SER A 187 -11.83 10.06 8.25
C SER A 187 -11.23 11.36 8.79
N PHE A 188 -9.99 11.33 9.26
CA PHE A 188 -9.31 12.47 9.89
C PHE A 188 -8.43 13.29 8.94
N ALA A 189 -8.24 12.87 7.69
CA ALA A 189 -7.43 13.59 6.73
C ALA A 189 -8.00 14.98 6.45
N CYS A 190 -7.32 16.02 6.94
CA CYS A 190 -7.68 17.43 6.72
C CYS A 190 -6.66 18.19 5.87
N GLY A 191 -5.61 17.53 5.40
CA GLY A 191 -4.50 18.10 4.63
C GLY A 191 -3.35 17.12 4.54
N TRP A 192 -2.13 17.60 4.21
CA TRP A 192 -0.94 16.76 4.27
C TRP A 192 -0.56 16.48 5.72
N ASP A 193 -1.15 15.45 6.28
CA ASP A 193 -0.81 14.94 7.61
C ASP A 193 -0.23 13.53 7.44
N GLY A 194 1.03 13.38 7.83
CA GLY A 194 1.63 12.06 7.98
C GLY A 194 1.10 11.42 9.26
N ILE A 195 0.11 10.54 9.14
CA ILE A 195 -0.36 9.78 10.30
C ILE A 195 0.61 8.64 10.53
N VAL A 196 1.46 8.78 11.54
CA VAL A 196 2.29 7.68 12.07
C VAL A 196 1.44 6.96 13.10
N LEU A 197 1.20 5.69 12.85
CA LEU A 197 0.43 4.87 13.77
C LEU A 197 1.37 4.30 14.81
N ASP A 198 1.02 4.53 16.08
CA ASP A 198 1.77 3.99 17.21
C ASP A 198 1.55 2.48 17.25
N GLU A 199 2.62 1.73 17.14
CA GLU A 199 2.60 0.28 17.08
C GLU A 199 2.86 -0.29 18.47
N SER A 200 2.36 -1.50 18.71
CA SER A 200 2.72 -2.27 19.90
C SER A 200 4.25 -2.34 20.06
N PRO A 201 4.77 -2.45 21.29
CA PRO A 201 6.21 -2.53 21.50
C PRO A 201 6.84 -3.64 20.62
N PRO A 202 8.08 -3.43 20.14
CA PRO A 202 8.71 -4.37 19.22
C PRO A 202 8.86 -5.75 19.85
N ILE A 203 8.55 -6.79 19.08
CA ILE A 203 8.72 -8.19 19.49
C ILE A 203 10.10 -8.66 19.01
N PRO A 204 10.90 -9.31 19.88
CA PRO A 204 12.19 -9.88 19.54
C PRO A 204 12.08 -11.00 18.52
#